data_b2b91d7c4e45de7f2993fe6a3fa4ff4f
#
_entry.id   b2b91d7c4e45de7f2993fe6a3fa4ff4f
#
_cell.length_a   1.000
_cell.length_b   1.000
_cell.length_c   1.000
_cell.angle_alpha   90.00
_cell.angle_beta   90.00
_cell.angle_gamma   90.00
#
_symmetry.space_group_name_H-M   'P 1'
#
loop_
_entity.id
_entity.type
_entity.pdbx_description
1 polymer ?
#
loop_
_entity_poly.entity_id
_entity_poly.type
_entity_poly.pdbx_seq_one_letter_code
_entity_poly.pdbx_strand_id
1 'polypeptide(L)'
;MSKNTSPKPGPSRSTRGRAAGAPSPTRNTRGTSSARRIGAKKRIDAPPTAPPSARARFQRLLPVALIPNGIMLVVAIIFALVALVSTSTSMDALPATIANAWLIINVVPVTGRGVSFATLPLLPAMLLVWLVAKRVYAAVKDRVSLADLGMVIAVVLGIPLLLTLTSWAMLLDAAEVFDLQAPHLGTAFLRTAGVHITGLVIGMGRRLWDALARRYLVPTVLIDAARTAATIMVSLAACSLSVYLISLFGHYRQVNEVLSLYNPLGAVGAILLSIAYVPNMVIYTAAVLMGSEFIFGNGIFSLFSVNAVALPPLPALAAVPITAPPWAALLMALVPISVIVVIWRKPPRIVEAVAITGYVVAMYLFVVLMSSGTVGIYGYVGPHIWLSLGLLALWVFAVTGIAAGVVAFIQRGVTEQLSEDSAELNHDMVEEAEQPEAEDADQQPHLDSEESETTDIAEVDAQPVAEAEEPDISTATEDHDQEDMAVNEPEIEVSDTETNVDPETINDVEETELITQQTNGVNTEIDTAADSETPTDTAETNPEGTPSSPEIVTDSSNDPYESEDTHTSR
;
A
#
# COMPACT_ATOMS: atom_id res chain seq x y z
N MET A 1 -16.02 -43.12 36.91
CA MET A 1 -15.37 -43.07 38.23
C MET A 1 -14.97 -41.62 38.48
N SER A 2 -15.70 -41.05 39.32
CA SER A 2 -15.55 -40.30 40.58
C SER A 2 -15.02 -38.87 40.36
N LYS A 3 -15.87 -37.92 40.31
CA LYS A 3 -16.35 -36.90 41.30
C LYS A 3 -15.26 -36.44 42.28
N ASN A 4 -14.91 -35.12 42.21
CA ASN A 4 -14.95 -34.34 43.43
C ASN A 4 -15.15 -32.83 43.10
N THR A 5 -16.30 -32.39 43.55
CA THR A 5 -16.76 -31.03 43.82
C THR A 5 -16.33 -30.59 45.21
N SER A 6 -15.94 -29.36 45.42
CA SER A 6 -16.18 -28.62 46.69
C SER A 6 -15.88 -27.12 46.61
N PRO A 7 -16.42 -26.31 47.55
CA PRO A 7 -17.28 -25.20 47.17
C PRO A 7 -16.74 -23.81 47.63
N LYS A 8 -17.40 -22.80 47.11
CA LYS A 8 -17.30 -21.36 47.43
C LYS A 8 -17.84 -21.06 48.83
N PRO A 9 -17.30 -20.08 49.59
CA PRO A 9 -18.05 -19.39 50.62
C PRO A 9 -18.47 -17.97 50.20
N GLY A 10 -19.73 -17.67 50.50
CA GLY A 10 -20.40 -16.41 50.27
C GLY A 10 -20.24 -15.41 51.42
N PRO A 11 -20.89 -14.22 51.31
CA PRO A 11 -20.58 -13.04 52.11
C PRO A 11 -21.37 -12.96 53.39
N SER A 12 -20.75 -12.49 54.48
CA SER A 12 -21.42 -12.17 55.73
C SER A 12 -21.75 -10.68 55.81
N ARG A 13 -23.03 -10.46 55.97
CA ARG A 13 -23.71 -9.21 56.30
C ARG A 13 -23.75 -9.12 57.81
N SER A 14 -23.34 -8.00 58.43
CA SER A 14 -23.66 -7.70 59.81
C SER A 14 -24.24 -6.30 59.93
N THR A 15 -25.40 -6.32 60.59
CA THR A 15 -26.32 -5.23 60.85
C THR A 15 -26.10 -4.61 62.24
N ARG A 16 -26.40 -3.33 62.34
CA ARG A 16 -27.11 -2.65 63.44
C ARG A 16 -26.38 -2.24 64.71
N GLY A 17 -26.52 -0.93 65.01
CA GLY A 17 -26.40 -0.35 66.35
C GLY A 17 -26.69 1.14 66.31
N ARG A 18 -27.95 1.46 66.61
CA ARG A 18 -28.54 2.80 66.77
C ARG A 18 -28.51 3.13 68.25
N ALA A 19 -28.01 4.30 68.64
CA ALA A 19 -28.52 5.01 69.85
C ALA A 19 -28.18 6.50 69.84
N ALA A 20 -29.17 7.25 70.27
CA ALA A 20 -29.33 8.70 70.35
C ALA A 20 -28.64 9.32 71.52
N GLY A 21 -28.45 10.68 71.51
CA GLY A 21 -28.23 11.50 72.69
C GLY A 21 -27.48 12.81 72.43
N ALA A 22 -28.22 13.87 72.20
CA ALA A 22 -27.74 15.27 72.47
C ALA A 22 -27.92 15.59 73.95
N PRO A 23 -27.34 16.66 74.56
CA PRO A 23 -27.26 18.05 74.09
C PRO A 23 -25.96 18.83 74.44
N SER A 24 -25.87 20.05 73.86
CA SER A 24 -24.93 21.16 74.15
C SER A 24 -25.13 21.80 75.51
N PRO A 25 -24.43 22.89 75.97
CA PRO A 25 -23.31 23.69 75.44
C PRO A 25 -22.22 24.03 76.49
N THR A 26 -21.11 24.63 76.15
CA THR A 26 -20.46 25.81 76.76
C THR A 26 -18.99 25.99 76.38
N ARG A 27 -18.68 27.13 75.85
CA ARG A 27 -17.82 28.23 76.22
C ARG A 27 -16.30 28.02 76.46
N ASN A 28 -15.56 28.74 75.60
CA ASN A 28 -14.26 29.38 75.75
C ASN A 28 -13.12 28.63 76.43
N THR A 29 -12.02 28.44 75.62
CA THR A 29 -10.72 29.06 76.08
C THR A 29 -9.76 29.13 74.89
N ARG A 30 -9.09 30.25 74.74
CA ARG A 30 -7.93 30.54 73.93
C ARG A 30 -6.86 29.46 74.16
N GLY A 31 -6.50 28.72 73.15
CA GLY A 31 -5.33 27.85 73.12
C GLY A 31 -4.63 28.04 71.78
N THR A 32 -3.53 28.73 71.82
CA THR A 32 -2.55 28.78 70.71
C THR A 32 -2.04 27.38 70.40
N SER A 33 -2.59 26.74 69.46
CA SER A 33 -1.99 25.56 68.88
C SER A 33 -1.42 25.94 67.49
N SER A 34 -0.10 26.00 67.48
CA SER A 34 0.69 26.03 66.23
C SER A 34 0.29 24.86 65.32
N ALA A 35 -0.64 25.13 64.41
CA ALA A 35 -0.94 24.24 63.34
C ALA A 35 0.34 24.05 62.52
N ARG A 36 0.90 22.87 62.66
CA ARG A 36 1.95 22.30 61.86
C ARG A 36 1.53 22.44 60.39
N ARG A 37 1.91 23.53 59.74
CA ARG A 37 1.91 23.66 58.27
C ARG A 37 2.83 22.55 57.75
N ILE A 38 2.23 21.42 57.39
CA ILE A 38 2.86 20.45 56.53
C ILE A 38 3.21 21.23 55.28
N GLY A 39 4.50 21.45 55.08
CA GLY A 39 5.04 22.23 54.00
C GLY A 39 4.48 21.70 52.68
N ALA A 40 3.66 22.51 52.05
CA ALA A 40 3.50 22.42 50.61
C ALA A 40 4.92 22.55 50.05
N LYS A 41 5.49 21.41 49.69
CA LYS A 41 6.76 21.32 49.00
C LYS A 41 6.59 22.20 47.78
N LYS A 42 7.09 23.43 47.84
CA LYS A 42 7.17 24.36 46.74
C LYS A 42 7.79 23.54 45.60
N ARG A 43 6.99 23.15 44.61
CA ARG A 43 7.52 22.68 43.35
C ARG A 43 8.45 23.80 42.93
N ILE A 44 9.73 23.59 43.12
CA ILE A 44 10.75 24.40 42.47
C ILE A 44 10.46 24.19 41.02
N ASP A 45 9.89 25.21 40.39
CA ASP A 45 9.72 25.24 38.96
C ASP A 45 11.12 25.01 38.38
N ALA A 46 11.38 23.77 37.93
CA ALA A 46 12.63 23.47 37.26
C ALA A 46 12.72 24.46 36.08
N PRO A 47 13.85 25.14 35.92
CA PRO A 47 14.01 26.07 34.81
C PRO A 47 13.61 25.37 33.54
N PRO A 48 12.93 26.05 32.60
CA PRO A 48 12.51 25.45 31.36
C PRO A 48 13.74 24.78 30.72
N THR A 49 13.72 23.44 30.69
CA THR A 49 14.81 22.67 30.12
C THR A 49 14.98 23.14 28.68
N ALA A 50 16.15 23.66 28.35
CA ALA A 50 16.49 24.08 27.00
C ALA A 50 16.11 22.99 26.01
N PRO A 51 15.57 23.35 24.84
CA PRO A 51 15.15 22.33 23.85
C PRO A 51 16.33 21.40 23.56
N PRO A 52 16.12 20.07 23.50
CA PRO A 52 17.19 19.11 23.30
C PRO A 52 17.97 19.44 22.02
N SER A 53 19.30 19.37 22.09
CA SER A 53 20.18 19.58 20.94
C SER A 53 19.86 18.62 19.79
N ALA A 54 20.18 18.97 18.55
CA ALA A 54 19.97 18.11 17.38
C ALA A 54 20.62 16.73 17.57
N ARG A 55 21.82 16.67 18.18
CA ARG A 55 22.52 15.42 18.51
C ARG A 55 21.72 14.56 19.49
N ALA A 56 21.15 15.16 20.54
CA ALA A 56 20.34 14.43 21.53
C ALA A 56 19.04 13.89 20.91
N ARG A 57 18.41 14.65 20.02
CA ARG A 57 17.25 14.19 19.24
C ARG A 57 17.61 13.02 18.33
N PHE A 58 18.69 13.14 17.57
CA PHE A 58 19.19 12.08 16.69
C PHE A 58 19.43 10.79 17.47
N GLN A 59 20.18 10.83 18.57
CA GLN A 59 20.47 9.64 19.39
C GLN A 59 19.20 8.99 19.96
N ARG A 60 18.20 9.79 20.33
CA ARG A 60 16.90 9.30 20.84
C ARG A 60 16.06 8.62 19.74
N LEU A 61 16.11 9.14 18.51
CA LEU A 61 15.28 8.69 17.40
C LEU A 61 15.97 7.65 16.48
N LEU A 62 17.29 7.51 16.62
CA LEU A 62 18.08 6.52 15.88
C LEU A 62 17.51 5.09 15.95
N PRO A 63 17.03 4.56 17.09
CA PRO A 63 16.47 3.22 17.17
C PRO A 63 15.21 3.01 16.33
N VAL A 64 14.52 4.10 15.91
CA VAL A 64 13.31 4.01 15.09
C VAL A 64 13.62 3.37 13.73
N ALA A 65 14.74 3.71 13.12
CA ALA A 65 15.18 3.11 11.88
C ALA A 65 16.16 1.96 12.08
N LEU A 66 17.05 2.05 13.09
CA LEU A 66 18.10 1.03 13.28
C LEU A 66 17.51 -0.34 13.63
N ILE A 67 16.44 -0.40 14.46
CA ILE A 67 15.87 -1.69 14.88
C ILE A 67 15.22 -2.43 13.71
N PRO A 68 14.28 -1.85 12.93
CA PRO A 68 13.68 -2.57 11.81
C PRO A 68 14.70 -2.99 10.75
N ASN A 69 15.61 -2.09 10.37
CA ASN A 69 16.65 -2.40 9.39
C ASN A 69 17.67 -3.41 9.92
N GLY A 70 18.04 -3.33 11.21
CA GLY A 70 18.92 -4.31 11.85
C GLY A 70 18.31 -5.71 11.90
N ILE A 71 17.01 -5.82 12.21
CA ILE A 71 16.30 -7.12 12.19
C ILE A 71 16.36 -7.70 10.76
N MET A 72 16.04 -6.90 9.74
CA MET A 72 16.04 -7.39 8.36
C MET A 72 17.45 -7.69 7.85
N LEU A 73 18.46 -6.97 8.31
CA LEU A 73 19.86 -7.27 7.99
C LEU A 73 20.29 -8.63 8.60
N VAL A 74 19.89 -8.90 9.84
CA VAL A 74 20.14 -10.22 10.46
C VAL A 74 19.44 -11.33 9.68
N VAL A 75 18.20 -11.11 9.24
CA VAL A 75 17.48 -12.05 8.36
C VAL A 75 18.22 -12.25 7.03
N ALA A 76 18.73 -11.18 6.42
CA ALA A 76 19.53 -11.25 5.20
C ALA A 76 20.83 -12.07 5.38
N ILE A 77 21.52 -11.88 6.51
CA ILE A 77 22.74 -12.64 6.85
C ILE A 77 22.43 -14.13 7.02
N ILE A 78 21.37 -14.45 7.78
CA ILE A 78 20.94 -15.86 7.98
C ILE A 78 20.58 -16.49 6.63
N PHE A 79 19.80 -15.78 5.82
CA PHE A 79 19.41 -16.25 4.49
C PHE A 79 20.63 -16.48 3.59
N ALA A 80 21.59 -15.55 3.57
CA ALA A 80 22.83 -15.67 2.79
C ALA A 80 23.66 -16.89 3.22
N LEU A 81 23.83 -17.11 4.53
CA LEU A 81 24.53 -18.27 5.06
C LEU A 81 23.85 -19.58 4.68
N VAL A 82 22.52 -19.66 4.85
CA VAL A 82 21.74 -20.84 4.46
C VAL A 82 21.86 -21.10 2.96
N ALA A 83 21.76 -20.06 2.13
CA ALA A 83 21.86 -20.17 0.69
C ALA A 83 23.24 -20.71 0.26
N LEU A 84 24.34 -20.14 0.77
CA LEU A 84 25.69 -20.58 0.43
C LEU A 84 25.97 -22.02 0.88
N VAL A 85 25.58 -22.38 2.10
CA VAL A 85 25.73 -23.76 2.60
C VAL A 85 24.90 -24.74 1.76
N SER A 86 23.65 -24.40 1.45
CA SER A 86 22.75 -25.28 0.67
C SER A 86 23.19 -25.48 -0.78
N THR A 87 23.88 -24.50 -1.36
CA THR A 87 24.39 -24.55 -2.74
C THR A 87 25.85 -24.97 -2.83
N SER A 88 26.51 -25.25 -1.69
CA SER A 88 27.94 -25.57 -1.60
C SER A 88 28.83 -24.53 -2.29
N THR A 89 28.40 -23.25 -2.25
CA THR A 89 29.14 -22.12 -2.82
C THR A 89 30.19 -21.64 -1.85
N SER A 90 31.33 -21.12 -2.38
CA SER A 90 32.42 -20.56 -1.58
C SER A 90 31.93 -19.45 -0.65
N MET A 91 32.45 -19.41 0.58
CA MET A 91 32.15 -18.35 1.56
C MET A 91 32.66 -16.97 1.14
N ASP A 92 33.55 -16.88 0.15
CA ASP A 92 33.99 -15.60 -0.42
C ASP A 92 32.85 -14.80 -1.04
N ALA A 93 31.78 -15.49 -1.49
CA ALA A 93 30.55 -14.86 -2.01
C ALA A 93 29.62 -14.31 -0.90
N LEU A 94 29.93 -14.52 0.40
CA LEU A 94 29.06 -14.12 1.50
C LEU A 94 28.72 -12.63 1.50
N PRO A 95 29.69 -11.70 1.36
CA PRO A 95 29.39 -10.26 1.35
C PRO A 95 28.42 -9.88 0.21
N ALA A 96 28.67 -10.37 -1.01
CA ALA A 96 27.82 -10.13 -2.17
C ALA A 96 26.41 -10.71 -1.99
N THR A 97 26.30 -11.91 -1.39
CA THR A 97 25.00 -12.55 -1.12
C THR A 97 24.19 -11.77 -0.07
N ILE A 98 24.84 -11.25 0.99
CA ILE A 98 24.17 -10.36 1.97
C ILE A 98 23.70 -9.07 1.30
N ALA A 99 24.55 -8.46 0.46
CA ALA A 99 24.20 -7.25 -0.28
C ALA A 99 22.98 -7.48 -1.19
N ASN A 100 22.97 -8.57 -1.97
CA ASN A 100 21.83 -8.96 -2.79
C ASN A 100 20.58 -9.24 -1.94
N ALA A 101 20.69 -9.95 -0.82
CA ALA A 101 19.56 -10.21 0.07
C ALA A 101 18.97 -8.90 0.63
N TRP A 102 19.80 -7.91 1.00
CA TRP A 102 19.33 -6.59 1.40
C TRP A 102 18.58 -5.88 0.28
N LEU A 103 19.11 -5.92 -0.95
CA LEU A 103 18.45 -5.32 -2.12
C LEU A 103 17.13 -6.00 -2.44
N ILE A 104 17.06 -7.34 -2.37
CA ILE A 104 15.81 -8.11 -2.57
C ILE A 104 14.75 -7.73 -1.52
N ILE A 105 15.12 -7.58 -0.25
CA ILE A 105 14.22 -7.12 0.81
C ILE A 105 13.62 -5.73 0.50
N ASN A 106 14.41 -4.87 -0.16
CA ASN A 106 13.97 -3.53 -0.59
C ASN A 106 13.40 -3.50 -2.01
N VAL A 107 13.12 -4.68 -2.60
CA VAL A 107 12.52 -4.84 -3.93
C VAL A 107 13.37 -4.21 -5.04
N VAL A 108 14.68 -4.11 -4.84
CA VAL A 108 15.63 -3.60 -5.85
C VAL A 108 15.99 -4.73 -6.80
N PRO A 109 15.85 -4.55 -8.14
CA PRO A 109 16.24 -5.56 -9.13
C PRO A 109 17.70 -6.01 -8.93
N VAL A 110 17.95 -7.30 -9.08
CA VAL A 110 19.27 -7.91 -8.97
C VAL A 110 19.59 -8.64 -10.27
N THR A 111 20.86 -8.63 -10.65
CA THR A 111 21.34 -9.30 -11.86
C THR A 111 22.53 -10.18 -11.51
N GLY A 112 22.50 -11.42 -12.01
CA GLY A 112 23.62 -12.36 -11.84
C GLY A 112 23.64 -13.36 -12.98
N ARG A 113 24.82 -13.74 -13.44
CA ARG A 113 25.03 -14.66 -14.56
C ARG A 113 24.28 -14.24 -15.84
N GLY A 114 24.27 -12.92 -16.12
CA GLY A 114 23.56 -12.38 -17.27
C GLY A 114 22.02 -12.39 -17.16
N VAL A 115 21.46 -12.86 -16.02
CA VAL A 115 20.01 -12.96 -15.78
C VAL A 115 19.57 -11.88 -14.80
N SER A 116 18.60 -11.05 -15.22
CA SER A 116 18.05 -10.01 -14.33
C SER A 116 16.74 -10.49 -13.68
N PHE A 117 16.60 -10.22 -12.39
CA PHE A 117 15.40 -10.49 -11.61
C PHE A 117 14.86 -9.16 -11.05
N ALA A 118 13.83 -8.63 -11.68
CA ALA A 118 13.19 -7.39 -11.26
C ALA A 118 11.83 -7.63 -10.58
N THR A 119 11.19 -8.77 -10.83
CA THR A 119 10.01 -9.21 -10.09
C THR A 119 10.45 -9.98 -8.85
N LEU A 120 10.47 -9.30 -7.71
CA LEU A 120 10.94 -9.83 -6.45
C LEU A 120 9.79 -10.13 -5.48
N PRO A 121 9.97 -11.07 -4.53
CA PRO A 121 8.94 -11.38 -3.54
C PRO A 121 8.67 -10.19 -2.63
N LEU A 122 7.41 -9.77 -2.51
CA LEU A 122 7.01 -8.60 -1.74
C LEU A 122 6.86 -8.84 -0.23
N LEU A 123 6.74 -10.09 0.22
CA LEU A 123 6.49 -10.38 1.64
C LEU A 123 7.60 -9.84 2.56
N PRO A 124 8.91 -9.98 2.25
CA PRO A 124 9.97 -9.38 3.06
C PRO A 124 9.87 -7.85 3.13
N ALA A 125 9.57 -7.18 2.02
CA ALA A 125 9.36 -5.74 1.99
C ALA A 125 8.14 -5.32 2.82
N MET A 126 7.02 -6.04 2.75
CA MET A 126 5.84 -5.79 3.58
C MET A 126 6.13 -5.95 5.07
N LEU A 127 6.94 -6.95 5.44
CA LEU A 127 7.39 -7.13 6.82
C LEU A 127 8.24 -5.94 7.29
N LEU A 128 9.17 -5.47 6.44
CA LEU A 128 9.98 -4.28 6.71
C LEU A 128 9.10 -3.03 6.87
N VAL A 129 8.15 -2.79 5.94
CA VAL A 129 7.16 -1.71 6.03
C VAL A 129 6.39 -1.76 7.35
N TRP A 130 5.91 -2.93 7.76
CA TRP A 130 5.20 -3.12 9.03
C TRP A 130 6.09 -2.80 10.24
N LEU A 131 7.33 -3.28 10.26
CA LEU A 131 8.30 -3.00 11.34
C LEU A 131 8.61 -1.51 11.44
N VAL A 132 8.86 -0.83 10.31
CA VAL A 132 9.10 0.62 10.24
C VAL A 132 7.86 1.37 10.74
N ALA A 133 6.67 1.05 10.20
CA ALA A 133 5.42 1.69 10.60
C ALA A 133 5.15 1.57 12.11
N LYS A 134 5.36 0.37 12.68
CA LYS A 134 5.21 0.13 14.12
C LYS A 134 6.17 0.99 14.95
N ARG A 135 7.43 1.16 14.53
CA ARG A 135 8.43 1.97 15.22
C ARG A 135 8.18 3.46 15.07
N VAL A 136 7.83 3.91 13.87
CA VAL A 136 7.42 5.30 13.61
C VAL A 136 6.20 5.65 14.46
N TYR A 137 5.15 4.81 14.45
CA TYR A 137 3.96 5.05 15.26
C TYR A 137 4.29 5.17 16.75
N ALA A 138 5.14 4.29 17.28
CA ALA A 138 5.57 4.35 18.68
C ALA A 138 6.33 5.66 19.01
N ALA A 139 7.08 6.20 18.03
CA ALA A 139 7.84 7.44 18.21
C ALA A 139 6.97 8.70 18.10
N VAL A 140 5.88 8.67 17.30
CA VAL A 140 5.06 9.86 16.98
C VAL A 140 3.66 9.87 17.62
N LYS A 141 3.22 8.77 18.28
CA LYS A 141 1.88 8.65 18.88
C LYS A 141 1.56 9.70 19.93
N ASP A 142 2.58 10.18 20.65
CA ASP A 142 2.50 11.24 21.65
C ASP A 142 2.73 12.61 20.98
N ARG A 143 2.87 13.67 21.76
CA ARG A 143 3.13 15.01 21.22
C ARG A 143 4.53 15.07 20.59
N VAL A 144 4.58 15.33 19.27
CA VAL A 144 5.81 15.43 18.48
C VAL A 144 5.99 16.87 17.98
N SER A 145 7.21 17.42 18.12
CA SER A 145 7.57 18.69 17.50
C SER A 145 7.87 18.49 16.01
N LEU A 146 7.72 19.53 15.20
CA LEU A 146 8.07 19.45 13.77
C LEU A 146 9.55 19.09 13.56
N ALA A 147 10.43 19.57 14.43
CA ALA A 147 11.84 19.23 14.37
C ALA A 147 12.11 17.76 14.70
N ASP A 148 11.35 17.16 15.64
CA ASP A 148 11.43 15.73 15.92
C ASP A 148 10.87 14.91 14.74
N LEU A 149 9.77 15.37 14.12
CA LEU A 149 9.22 14.73 12.91
C LEU A 149 10.21 14.76 11.75
N GLY A 150 10.83 15.92 11.48
CA GLY A 150 11.89 16.04 10.46
C GLY A 150 13.06 15.10 10.75
N MET A 151 13.46 14.95 12.01
CA MET A 151 14.51 14.01 12.41
C MET A 151 14.09 12.54 12.22
N VAL A 152 12.82 12.18 12.51
CA VAL A 152 12.29 10.82 12.21
C VAL A 152 12.36 10.53 10.73
N ILE A 153 11.93 11.48 9.88
CA ILE A 153 12.00 11.34 8.42
C ILE A 153 13.45 11.14 7.98
N ALA A 154 14.36 12.00 8.45
CA ALA A 154 15.78 11.94 8.09
C ALA A 154 16.43 10.60 8.48
N VAL A 155 16.12 10.07 9.66
CA VAL A 155 16.68 8.80 10.16
C VAL A 155 16.07 7.60 9.43
N VAL A 156 14.74 7.60 9.22
CA VAL A 156 14.02 6.49 8.56
C VAL A 156 14.40 6.36 7.09
N LEU A 157 14.75 7.46 6.42
CA LEU A 157 15.22 7.42 5.03
C LEU A 157 16.75 7.31 4.94
N GLY A 158 17.49 8.06 5.75
CA GLY A 158 18.94 8.13 5.65
C GLY A 158 19.65 6.81 5.95
N ILE A 159 19.24 6.10 7.02
CA ILE A 159 19.90 4.83 7.39
C ILE A 159 19.75 3.75 6.31
N PRO A 160 18.54 3.42 5.80
CA PRO A 160 18.42 2.41 4.76
C PRO A 160 19.07 2.82 3.43
N LEU A 161 19.06 4.11 3.09
CA LEU A 161 19.78 4.57 1.89
C LEU A 161 21.29 4.40 2.02
N LEU A 162 21.86 4.63 3.21
CA LEU A 162 23.28 4.34 3.48
C LEU A 162 23.57 2.84 3.39
N LEU A 163 22.70 1.98 3.95
CA LEU A 163 22.85 0.52 3.82
C LEU A 163 22.75 0.08 2.35
N THR A 164 21.84 0.68 1.58
CA THR A 164 21.71 0.41 0.14
C THR A 164 22.95 0.86 -0.64
N LEU A 165 23.51 2.03 -0.30
CA LEU A 165 24.75 2.51 -0.89
C LEU A 165 25.92 1.56 -0.58
N THR A 166 26.03 1.09 0.68
CA THR A 166 27.05 0.12 1.07
C THR A 166 26.87 -1.20 0.32
N SER A 167 25.63 -1.73 0.23
CA SER A 167 25.34 -2.96 -0.52
C SER A 167 25.66 -2.81 -2.00
N TRP A 168 25.35 -1.66 -2.59
CA TRP A 168 25.68 -1.35 -3.98
C TRP A 168 27.20 -1.32 -4.20
N ALA A 169 27.98 -0.68 -3.31
CA ALA A 169 29.43 -0.65 -3.39
C ALA A 169 30.05 -2.05 -3.23
N MET A 170 29.50 -2.88 -2.33
CA MET A 170 29.92 -4.28 -2.17
C MET A 170 29.67 -5.10 -3.43
N LEU A 171 28.58 -4.83 -4.18
CA LEU A 171 28.32 -5.51 -5.44
C LEU A 171 29.21 -5.04 -6.58
N LEU A 172 29.61 -3.76 -6.59
CA LEU A 172 30.61 -3.27 -7.56
C LEU A 172 31.97 -3.99 -7.38
N ASP A 173 32.43 -4.12 -6.14
CA ASP A 173 33.64 -4.85 -5.81
C ASP A 173 33.54 -6.34 -6.16
N ALA A 174 32.41 -6.96 -5.81
CA ALA A 174 32.16 -8.36 -6.10
C ALA A 174 32.01 -8.66 -7.61
N ALA A 175 31.61 -7.70 -8.43
CA ALA A 175 31.47 -7.86 -9.88
C ALA A 175 32.81 -8.08 -10.59
N GLU A 176 33.95 -7.74 -9.96
CA GLU A 176 35.28 -8.03 -10.50
C GLU A 176 35.65 -9.50 -10.39
N VAL A 177 35.02 -10.23 -9.44
CA VAL A 177 35.36 -11.63 -9.13
C VAL A 177 34.23 -12.59 -9.54
N PHE A 178 33.00 -12.17 -9.40
CA PHE A 178 31.81 -12.98 -9.68
C PHE A 178 31.05 -12.37 -10.86
N ASP A 179 30.38 -13.24 -11.63
CA ASP A 179 29.48 -12.81 -12.71
C ASP A 179 28.18 -12.21 -12.13
N LEU A 180 28.32 -11.02 -11.55
CA LEU A 180 27.28 -10.23 -10.93
C LEU A 180 27.29 -8.82 -11.53
N GLN A 181 26.13 -8.14 -11.51
CA GLN A 181 26.04 -6.75 -11.92
C GLN A 181 25.38 -5.94 -10.79
N ALA A 182 26.01 -4.85 -10.40
CA ALA A 182 25.38 -3.90 -9.50
C ALA A 182 24.19 -3.23 -10.19
N PRO A 183 23.03 -3.09 -9.50
CA PRO A 183 21.87 -2.44 -10.06
C PRO A 183 22.14 -0.95 -10.29
N HIS A 184 21.34 -0.30 -11.14
CA HIS A 184 21.41 1.15 -11.29
C HIS A 184 21.10 1.83 -9.94
N LEU A 185 22.04 2.67 -9.45
CA LEU A 185 22.00 3.25 -8.11
C LEU A 185 20.72 4.07 -7.86
N GLY A 186 20.27 4.84 -8.87
CA GLY A 186 19.03 5.61 -8.77
C GLY A 186 17.80 4.73 -8.56
N THR A 187 17.72 3.59 -9.24
CA THR A 187 16.64 2.60 -9.05
C THR A 187 16.71 1.99 -7.66
N ALA A 188 17.91 1.65 -7.16
CA ALA A 188 18.10 1.10 -5.84
C ALA A 188 17.64 2.09 -4.76
N PHE A 189 18.01 3.37 -4.88
CA PHE A 189 17.59 4.42 -3.96
C PHE A 189 16.08 4.66 -4.02
N LEU A 190 15.49 4.76 -5.21
CA LEU A 190 14.06 5.01 -5.38
C LEU A 190 13.20 3.89 -4.78
N ARG A 191 13.58 2.63 -5.02
CA ARG A 191 12.86 1.47 -4.49
C ARG A 191 13.01 1.37 -2.96
N THR A 192 14.22 1.52 -2.43
CA THR A 192 14.46 1.54 -0.98
C THR A 192 13.71 2.69 -0.31
N ALA A 193 13.77 3.90 -0.88
CA ALA A 193 13.01 5.04 -0.36
C ALA A 193 11.51 4.78 -0.39
N GLY A 194 10.98 4.20 -1.48
CA GLY A 194 9.56 3.85 -1.61
C GLY A 194 9.06 2.93 -0.50
N VAL A 195 9.82 1.86 -0.19
CA VAL A 195 9.50 0.92 0.91
C VAL A 195 9.46 1.65 2.25
N HIS A 196 10.46 2.50 2.53
CA HIS A 196 10.57 3.19 3.82
C HIS A 196 9.58 4.36 3.95
N ILE A 197 9.30 5.10 2.87
CA ILE A 197 8.25 6.13 2.83
C ILE A 197 6.89 5.50 3.10
N THR A 198 6.59 4.32 2.54
CA THR A 198 5.34 3.61 2.83
C THR A 198 5.22 3.28 4.31
N GLY A 199 6.28 2.77 4.93
CA GLY A 199 6.32 2.51 6.38
C GLY A 199 6.17 3.79 7.21
N LEU A 200 6.77 4.90 6.78
CA LEU A 200 6.66 6.20 7.41
C LEU A 200 5.23 6.75 7.34
N VAL A 201 4.61 6.76 6.14
CA VAL A 201 3.25 7.24 5.91
C VAL A 201 2.22 6.48 6.74
N ILE A 202 2.31 5.15 6.77
CA ILE A 202 1.44 4.30 7.59
C ILE A 202 1.70 4.54 9.07
N GLY A 203 2.98 4.66 9.48
CA GLY A 203 3.39 4.85 10.87
C GLY A 203 3.01 6.20 11.48
N MET A 204 2.88 7.26 10.69
CA MET A 204 2.43 8.57 11.18
C MET A 204 1.03 8.52 11.82
N GLY A 205 0.15 7.65 11.35
CA GLY A 205 -1.17 7.46 11.91
C GLY A 205 -2.12 8.65 11.74
N ARG A 206 -3.40 8.43 12.09
CA ARG A 206 -4.48 9.41 11.84
C ARG A 206 -4.25 10.76 12.50
N ARG A 207 -3.90 10.74 13.79
CA ARG A 207 -3.82 11.97 14.60
C ARG A 207 -2.78 12.95 14.07
N LEU A 208 -1.64 12.41 13.60
CA LEU A 208 -0.56 13.24 13.07
C LEU A 208 -0.94 13.81 11.70
N TRP A 209 -1.53 12.99 10.82
CA TRP A 209 -2.02 13.46 9.52
C TRP A 209 -3.08 14.55 9.66
N ASP A 210 -4.07 14.39 10.58
CA ASP A 210 -5.10 15.40 10.85
C ASP A 210 -4.49 16.70 11.42
N ALA A 211 -3.42 16.60 12.24
CA ALA A 211 -2.71 17.76 12.77
C ALA A 211 -1.91 18.49 11.71
N LEU A 212 -1.23 17.76 10.81
CA LEU A 212 -0.49 18.32 9.68
C LEU A 212 -1.44 19.01 8.69
N ALA A 213 -2.58 18.38 8.36
CA ALA A 213 -3.57 18.97 7.47
C ALA A 213 -4.08 20.31 7.99
N ARG A 214 -4.47 20.38 9.27
CA ARG A 214 -4.88 21.65 9.88
C ARG A 214 -3.79 22.71 9.87
N ARG A 215 -2.53 22.31 10.04
CA ARG A 215 -1.41 23.23 10.04
C ARG A 215 -1.10 23.80 8.65
N TYR A 216 -1.21 22.97 7.62
CA TYR A 216 -0.92 23.35 6.23
C TYR A 216 -2.17 23.70 5.45
N LEU A 217 -3.32 23.88 6.12
CA LEU A 217 -4.61 24.24 5.53
C LEU A 217 -5.08 23.27 4.43
N VAL A 218 -4.65 22.00 4.53
CA VAL A 218 -5.09 20.93 3.63
C VAL A 218 -6.47 20.47 4.08
N PRO A 219 -7.47 20.37 3.18
CA PRO A 219 -8.80 19.87 3.52
C PRO A 219 -8.74 18.47 4.12
N THR A 220 -9.33 18.28 5.31
CA THR A 220 -9.36 16.96 6.00
C THR A 220 -10.08 15.89 5.20
N VAL A 221 -10.96 16.29 4.28
CA VAL A 221 -11.63 15.43 3.30
C VAL A 221 -10.63 14.58 2.51
N LEU A 222 -9.47 15.14 2.11
CA LEU A 222 -8.44 14.40 1.38
C LEU A 222 -7.81 13.29 2.22
N ILE A 223 -7.66 13.50 3.54
CA ILE A 223 -7.13 12.47 4.45
C ILE A 223 -8.15 11.35 4.64
N ASP A 224 -9.42 11.69 4.78
CA ASP A 224 -10.49 10.69 4.87
C ASP A 224 -10.63 9.92 3.56
N ALA A 225 -10.52 10.59 2.41
CA ALA A 225 -10.50 9.95 1.09
C ALA A 225 -9.32 8.98 0.94
N ALA A 226 -8.10 9.37 1.35
CA ALA A 226 -6.92 8.50 1.31
C ALA A 226 -7.10 7.24 2.18
N ARG A 227 -7.77 7.37 3.33
CA ARG A 227 -8.07 6.21 4.19
C ARG A 227 -9.12 5.30 3.60
N THR A 228 -10.18 5.88 3.03
CA THR A 228 -11.21 5.10 2.32
C THR A 228 -10.56 4.35 1.17
N ALA A 229 -9.69 5.01 0.40
CA ALA A 229 -8.90 4.40 -0.67
C ALA A 229 -8.04 3.23 -0.15
N ALA A 230 -7.30 3.43 0.94
CA ALA A 230 -6.51 2.36 1.56
C ALA A 230 -7.38 1.18 2.01
N THR A 231 -8.58 1.45 2.55
CA THR A 231 -9.53 0.40 2.96
C THR A 231 -10.09 -0.35 1.75
N ILE A 232 -10.37 0.33 0.63
CA ILE A 232 -10.77 -0.29 -0.64
C ILE A 232 -9.64 -1.21 -1.15
N MET A 233 -8.39 -0.73 -1.13
CA MET A 233 -7.24 -1.54 -1.53
C MET A 233 -7.09 -2.81 -0.68
N VAL A 234 -7.28 -2.70 0.64
CA VAL A 234 -7.26 -3.87 1.55
C VAL A 234 -8.43 -4.82 1.27
N SER A 235 -9.64 -4.30 1.03
CA SER A 235 -10.81 -5.11 0.67
C SER A 235 -10.60 -5.87 -0.64
N LEU A 236 -10.08 -5.18 -1.68
CA LEU A 236 -9.74 -5.78 -2.96
C LEU A 236 -8.64 -6.84 -2.81
N ALA A 237 -7.60 -6.56 -2.04
CA ALA A 237 -6.54 -7.52 -1.75
C ALA A 237 -7.07 -8.77 -1.01
N ALA A 238 -7.99 -8.59 -0.07
CA ALA A 238 -8.63 -9.70 0.64
C ALA A 238 -9.48 -10.58 -0.31
N CYS A 239 -10.26 -9.97 -1.19
CA CYS A 239 -11.00 -10.70 -2.23
C CYS A 239 -10.05 -11.47 -3.16
N SER A 240 -9.01 -10.81 -3.64
CA SER A 240 -8.00 -11.39 -4.54
C SER A 240 -7.24 -12.53 -3.86
N LEU A 241 -6.86 -12.37 -2.60
CA LEU A 241 -6.23 -13.43 -1.80
C LEU A 241 -7.15 -14.65 -1.68
N SER A 242 -8.45 -14.42 -1.43
CA SER A 242 -9.42 -15.51 -1.31
C SER A 242 -9.56 -16.29 -2.62
N VAL A 243 -9.66 -15.59 -3.76
CA VAL A 243 -9.73 -16.22 -5.08
C VAL A 243 -8.43 -16.98 -5.39
N TYR A 244 -7.27 -16.37 -5.13
CA TYR A 244 -5.97 -17.02 -5.30
C TYR A 244 -5.83 -18.30 -4.48
N LEU A 245 -6.21 -18.26 -3.19
CA LEU A 245 -6.14 -19.43 -2.31
C LEU A 245 -7.12 -20.53 -2.75
N ILE A 246 -8.35 -20.18 -3.15
CA ILE A 246 -9.31 -21.15 -3.71
C ILE A 246 -8.73 -21.80 -4.95
N SER A 247 -8.11 -21.02 -5.85
CA SER A 247 -7.44 -21.57 -7.03
C SER A 247 -6.26 -22.48 -6.66
N LEU A 248 -5.41 -22.05 -5.73
CA LEU A 248 -4.27 -22.84 -5.26
C LEU A 248 -4.70 -24.19 -4.66
N PHE A 249 -5.73 -24.20 -3.83
CA PHE A 249 -6.28 -25.43 -3.27
C PHE A 249 -6.99 -26.30 -4.33
N GLY A 250 -7.66 -25.66 -5.29
CA GLY A 250 -8.26 -26.35 -6.43
C GLY A 250 -7.24 -27.07 -7.31
N HIS A 251 -6.03 -26.53 -7.42
CA HIS A 251 -4.93 -27.07 -8.23
C HIS A 251 -3.87 -27.83 -7.37
N TYR A 252 -4.28 -28.42 -6.24
CA TYR A 252 -3.37 -29.10 -5.32
C TYR A 252 -2.55 -30.24 -5.97
N ARG A 253 -3.09 -30.88 -7.01
CA ARG A 253 -2.37 -31.92 -7.78
C ARG A 253 -1.17 -31.34 -8.49
N GLN A 254 -1.34 -30.24 -9.20
CA GLN A 254 -0.26 -29.51 -9.87
C GLN A 254 0.79 -29.01 -8.87
N VAL A 255 0.34 -28.53 -7.70
CA VAL A 255 1.26 -28.16 -6.61
C VAL A 255 2.12 -29.36 -6.19
N ASN A 256 1.53 -30.54 -6.00
CA ASN A 256 2.26 -31.75 -5.63
C ASN A 256 3.21 -32.21 -6.76
N GLU A 257 2.78 -32.12 -8.03
CA GLU A 257 3.62 -32.42 -9.18
C GLU A 257 4.86 -31.52 -9.22
N VAL A 258 4.68 -30.20 -9.02
CA VAL A 258 5.79 -29.25 -8.94
C VAL A 258 6.71 -29.58 -7.78
N LEU A 259 6.18 -29.90 -6.59
CA LEU A 259 6.98 -30.23 -5.41
C LEU A 259 7.76 -31.54 -5.60
N SER A 260 7.23 -32.50 -6.36
CA SER A 260 7.91 -33.76 -6.64
C SER A 260 9.18 -33.62 -7.49
N LEU A 261 9.37 -32.48 -8.16
CA LEU A 261 10.59 -32.17 -8.93
C LEU A 261 11.80 -31.84 -8.04
N TYR A 262 11.55 -31.56 -6.75
CA TYR A 262 12.56 -31.13 -5.81
C TYR A 262 12.94 -32.22 -4.83
N ASN A 263 14.19 -32.21 -4.37
CA ASN A 263 14.57 -32.95 -3.17
C ASN A 263 13.88 -32.32 -1.93
N PRO A 264 13.82 -32.99 -0.77
CA PRO A 264 13.08 -32.48 0.39
C PRO A 264 13.48 -31.08 0.83
N LEU A 265 14.76 -30.73 0.80
CA LEU A 265 15.24 -29.40 1.17
C LEU A 265 14.84 -28.35 0.12
N GLY A 266 14.95 -28.69 -1.17
CA GLY A 266 14.51 -27.85 -2.28
C GLY A 266 13.00 -27.59 -2.24
N ALA A 267 12.19 -28.60 -1.90
CA ALA A 267 10.73 -28.46 -1.74
C ALA A 267 10.39 -27.45 -0.62
N VAL A 268 11.08 -27.51 0.52
CA VAL A 268 10.93 -26.52 1.59
C VAL A 268 11.29 -25.12 1.09
N GLY A 269 12.39 -24.97 0.36
CA GLY A 269 12.81 -23.71 -0.25
C GLY A 269 11.76 -23.17 -1.24
N ALA A 270 11.20 -24.03 -2.11
CA ALA A 270 10.18 -23.68 -3.07
C ALA A 270 8.86 -23.24 -2.38
N ILE A 271 8.47 -23.89 -1.28
CA ILE A 271 7.31 -23.48 -0.47
C ILE A 271 7.55 -22.11 0.17
N LEU A 272 8.70 -21.90 0.81
CA LEU A 272 9.03 -20.62 1.45
C LEU A 272 9.06 -19.48 0.43
N LEU A 273 9.65 -19.72 -0.73
CA LEU A 273 9.65 -18.77 -1.83
C LEU A 273 8.24 -18.50 -2.34
N SER A 274 7.41 -19.52 -2.50
CA SER A 274 6.01 -19.36 -2.87
C SER A 274 5.23 -18.50 -1.87
N ILE A 275 5.43 -18.73 -0.57
CA ILE A 275 4.83 -17.89 0.49
C ILE A 275 5.31 -16.44 0.37
N ALA A 276 6.61 -16.23 0.07
CA ALA A 276 7.16 -14.90 -0.10
C ALA A 276 6.56 -14.15 -1.32
N TYR A 277 6.12 -14.89 -2.35
CA TYR A 277 5.44 -14.35 -3.53
C TYR A 277 3.92 -14.21 -3.39
N VAL A 278 3.28 -14.69 -2.32
CA VAL A 278 1.81 -14.55 -2.15
C VAL A 278 1.32 -13.12 -2.36
N PRO A 279 1.96 -12.06 -1.82
CA PRO A 279 1.50 -10.70 -2.08
C PRO A 279 1.54 -10.30 -3.57
N ASN A 280 2.53 -10.78 -4.32
CA ASN A 280 2.60 -10.56 -5.77
C ASN A 280 1.43 -11.26 -6.47
N MET A 281 1.14 -12.53 -6.12
CA MET A 281 0.00 -13.27 -6.67
C MET A 281 -1.33 -12.57 -6.39
N VAL A 282 -1.49 -11.98 -5.20
CA VAL A 282 -2.68 -11.18 -4.85
C VAL A 282 -2.84 -9.99 -5.78
N ILE A 283 -1.76 -9.27 -6.10
CA ILE A 283 -1.79 -8.13 -7.01
C ILE A 283 -2.14 -8.58 -8.44
N TYR A 284 -1.55 -9.69 -8.91
CA TYR A 284 -1.82 -10.24 -10.24
C TYR A 284 -3.25 -10.76 -10.35
N THR A 285 -3.74 -11.45 -9.32
CA THR A 285 -5.15 -11.87 -9.25
C THR A 285 -6.09 -10.67 -9.22
N ALA A 286 -5.75 -9.58 -8.50
CA ALA A 286 -6.55 -8.35 -8.51
C ALA A 286 -6.68 -7.78 -9.93
N ALA A 287 -5.58 -7.73 -10.71
CA ALA A 287 -5.62 -7.27 -12.09
C ALA A 287 -6.55 -8.13 -12.95
N VAL A 288 -6.45 -9.44 -12.82
CA VAL A 288 -7.32 -10.39 -13.55
C VAL A 288 -8.79 -10.19 -13.15
N LEU A 289 -9.10 -10.03 -11.86
CA LEU A 289 -10.47 -9.79 -11.37
C LEU A 289 -11.06 -8.48 -11.87
N MET A 290 -10.23 -7.45 -12.11
CA MET A 290 -10.69 -6.19 -12.73
C MET A 290 -11.09 -6.34 -14.20
N GLY A 291 -10.76 -7.47 -14.84
CA GLY A 291 -10.93 -7.72 -16.28
C GLY A 291 -9.67 -7.40 -17.10
N SER A 292 -8.54 -7.17 -16.43
CA SER A 292 -7.23 -7.00 -17.06
C SER A 292 -6.51 -8.36 -17.17
N GLU A 293 -5.23 -8.31 -17.43
CA GLU A 293 -4.39 -9.46 -17.74
C GLU A 293 -3.22 -9.56 -16.77
N PHE A 294 -2.86 -10.78 -16.40
CA PHE A 294 -1.57 -11.13 -15.85
C PHE A 294 -0.68 -11.65 -16.98
N ILE A 295 0.47 -11.02 -17.15
CA ILE A 295 1.45 -11.33 -18.20
C ILE A 295 2.62 -12.07 -17.54
N PHE A 296 3.02 -13.18 -18.13
CA PHE A 296 4.23 -13.90 -17.79
C PHE A 296 5.02 -14.19 -19.07
N GLY A 297 5.92 -13.27 -19.41
CA GLY A 297 6.62 -13.32 -20.70
C GLY A 297 5.67 -13.24 -21.88
N ASN A 298 5.62 -14.31 -22.68
CA ASN A 298 4.68 -14.44 -23.79
C ASN A 298 3.32 -15.03 -23.37
N GLY A 299 3.17 -15.44 -22.11
CA GLY A 299 1.91 -15.94 -21.57
C GLY A 299 1.00 -14.82 -21.11
N ILE A 300 -0.30 -14.94 -21.42
CA ILE A 300 -1.33 -13.98 -21.03
C ILE A 300 -2.45 -14.74 -20.34
N PHE A 301 -2.80 -14.30 -19.13
CA PHE A 301 -3.81 -14.93 -18.29
C PHE A 301 -4.89 -13.91 -17.95
N SER A 302 -6.11 -14.13 -18.42
CA SER A 302 -7.27 -13.28 -18.14
C SER A 302 -8.50 -14.12 -17.78
N LEU A 303 -9.59 -13.48 -17.36
CA LEU A 303 -10.86 -14.18 -17.12
C LEU A 303 -11.55 -14.63 -18.42
N PHE A 304 -11.11 -14.08 -19.57
CA PHE A 304 -11.74 -14.32 -20.87
C PHE A 304 -10.97 -15.30 -21.73
N SER A 305 -9.65 -15.28 -21.62
CA SER A 305 -8.76 -16.11 -22.43
C SER A 305 -7.47 -16.41 -21.67
N VAL A 306 -6.89 -17.57 -21.96
CA VAL A 306 -5.59 -17.98 -21.43
C VAL A 306 -4.71 -18.41 -22.59
N ASN A 307 -3.57 -17.73 -22.75
CA ASN A 307 -2.48 -18.16 -23.60
C ASN A 307 -1.37 -18.71 -22.68
N ALA A 308 -1.42 -20.03 -22.43
CA ALA A 308 -0.55 -20.68 -21.48
C ALA A 308 0.87 -20.87 -22.06
N VAL A 309 1.87 -20.59 -21.23
CA VAL A 309 3.29 -20.87 -21.49
C VAL A 309 3.85 -21.75 -20.37
N ALA A 310 5.01 -22.34 -20.61
CA ALA A 310 5.72 -23.08 -19.57
C ALA A 310 6.12 -22.12 -18.44
N LEU A 311 5.51 -22.29 -17.28
CA LEU A 311 5.82 -21.51 -16.08
C LEU A 311 6.98 -22.17 -15.31
N PRO A 312 7.79 -21.38 -14.60
CA PRO A 312 8.79 -21.95 -13.68
C PRO A 312 8.13 -22.90 -12.68
N PRO A 313 8.81 -23.96 -12.26
CA PRO A 313 8.25 -24.93 -11.32
C PRO A 313 8.19 -24.36 -9.90
N LEU A 314 7.33 -23.36 -9.68
CA LEU A 314 7.08 -22.73 -8.40
C LEU A 314 5.66 -23.05 -7.93
N PRO A 315 5.46 -23.62 -6.73
CA PRO A 315 4.13 -23.94 -6.19
C PRO A 315 3.13 -22.79 -6.28
N ALA A 316 3.57 -21.54 -6.06
CA ALA A 316 2.72 -20.34 -6.17
C ALA A 316 2.10 -20.16 -7.56
N LEU A 317 2.80 -20.57 -8.63
CA LEU A 317 2.35 -20.45 -10.02
C LEU A 317 1.46 -21.61 -10.44
N ALA A 318 1.45 -22.72 -9.72
CA ALA A 318 0.54 -23.85 -9.97
C ALA A 318 -0.94 -23.48 -9.77
N ALA A 319 -1.23 -22.36 -9.07
CA ALA A 319 -2.57 -21.81 -8.94
C ALA A 319 -3.10 -21.12 -10.21
N VAL A 320 -2.23 -20.85 -11.19
CA VAL A 320 -2.62 -20.16 -12.44
C VAL A 320 -3.37 -21.16 -13.33
N PRO A 321 -4.66 -20.88 -13.69
CA PRO A 321 -5.44 -21.80 -14.51
C PRO A 321 -4.91 -21.83 -15.94
N ILE A 322 -4.92 -23.01 -16.56
CA ILE A 322 -4.51 -23.21 -17.96
C ILE A 322 -5.64 -22.93 -18.96
N THR A 323 -6.88 -22.83 -18.47
CA THR A 323 -8.07 -22.52 -19.29
C THR A 323 -8.96 -21.54 -18.54
N ALA A 324 -9.64 -20.66 -19.28
CA ALA A 324 -10.65 -19.77 -18.73
C ALA A 324 -12.05 -20.41 -18.87
N PRO A 325 -12.71 -20.81 -17.76
CA PRO A 325 -14.06 -21.32 -17.85
C PRO A 325 -15.05 -20.17 -18.16
N PRO A 326 -16.17 -20.41 -18.87
CA PRO A 326 -17.12 -19.37 -19.29
C PRO A 326 -17.70 -18.55 -18.13
N TRP A 327 -17.80 -19.14 -16.94
CA TRP A 327 -18.30 -18.45 -15.74
C TRP A 327 -17.27 -17.54 -15.05
N ALA A 328 -15.98 -17.62 -15.46
CA ALA A 328 -14.92 -16.84 -14.82
C ALA A 328 -15.17 -15.33 -14.88
N ALA A 329 -15.81 -14.84 -15.94
CA ALA A 329 -16.18 -13.42 -16.07
C ALA A 329 -17.06 -12.91 -14.92
N LEU A 330 -17.85 -13.79 -14.25
CA LEU A 330 -18.65 -13.42 -13.09
C LEU A 330 -17.80 -12.99 -11.89
N LEU A 331 -16.54 -13.42 -11.82
CA LEU A 331 -15.62 -13.01 -10.75
C LEU A 331 -15.31 -11.52 -10.78
N MET A 332 -15.50 -10.84 -11.92
CA MET A 332 -15.36 -9.38 -11.99
C MET A 332 -16.30 -8.66 -11.02
N ALA A 333 -17.45 -9.25 -10.68
CA ALA A 333 -18.40 -8.67 -9.71
C ALA A 333 -17.77 -8.50 -8.31
N LEU A 334 -16.72 -9.24 -7.97
CA LEU A 334 -16.02 -9.08 -6.70
C LEU A 334 -15.35 -7.71 -6.54
N VAL A 335 -14.98 -7.06 -7.65
CA VAL A 335 -14.35 -5.73 -7.61
C VAL A 335 -15.35 -4.67 -7.14
N PRO A 336 -16.50 -4.43 -7.80
CA PRO A 336 -17.49 -3.49 -7.28
C PRO A 336 -18.01 -3.88 -5.90
N ILE A 337 -18.20 -5.16 -5.60
CA ILE A 337 -18.59 -5.62 -4.25
C ILE A 337 -17.57 -5.18 -3.22
N SER A 338 -16.27 -5.31 -3.50
CA SER A 338 -15.20 -4.89 -2.58
C SER A 338 -15.26 -3.39 -2.27
N VAL A 339 -15.62 -2.56 -3.25
CA VAL A 339 -15.81 -1.10 -3.08
C VAL A 339 -17.08 -0.80 -2.30
N ILE A 340 -18.21 -1.43 -2.68
CA ILE A 340 -19.52 -1.24 -2.02
C ILE A 340 -19.43 -1.54 -0.53
N VAL A 341 -18.81 -2.66 -0.14
CA VAL A 341 -18.65 -3.06 1.28
C VAL A 341 -17.98 -1.96 2.11
N VAL A 342 -17.02 -1.24 1.52
CA VAL A 342 -16.29 -0.18 2.21
C VAL A 342 -17.13 1.09 2.34
N ILE A 343 -17.84 1.50 1.27
CA ILE A 343 -18.57 2.77 1.25
C ILE A 343 -20.01 2.66 1.77
N TRP A 344 -20.51 1.43 2.00
CA TRP A 344 -21.91 1.17 2.41
C TRP A 344 -22.36 2.00 3.61
N ARG A 345 -21.51 2.11 4.64
CA ARG A 345 -21.84 2.84 5.87
C ARG A 345 -21.66 4.35 5.79
N LYS A 346 -20.79 4.80 4.89
CA LYS A 346 -20.47 6.22 4.69
C LYS A 346 -20.27 6.47 3.20
N PRO A 347 -21.37 6.67 2.45
CA PRO A 347 -21.24 6.97 1.03
C PRO A 347 -20.52 8.31 0.83
N PRO A 348 -19.61 8.39 -0.15
CA PRO A 348 -18.83 9.60 -0.40
C PRO A 348 -19.69 10.68 -1.09
N ARG A 349 -19.24 11.94 -0.97
CA ARG A 349 -19.70 13.04 -1.83
C ARG A 349 -18.93 13.01 -3.16
N ILE A 350 -19.41 13.76 -4.17
CA ILE A 350 -18.79 13.76 -5.51
C ILE A 350 -17.28 14.09 -5.46
N VAL A 351 -16.89 15.14 -4.71
CA VAL A 351 -15.46 15.51 -4.53
C VAL A 351 -14.67 14.41 -3.84
N GLU A 352 -15.28 13.74 -2.84
CA GLU A 352 -14.67 12.61 -2.14
C GLU A 352 -14.50 11.42 -3.09
N ALA A 353 -15.47 11.14 -3.98
CA ALA A 353 -15.41 10.05 -4.94
C ALA A 353 -14.22 10.21 -5.92
N VAL A 354 -14.01 11.43 -6.44
CA VAL A 354 -12.87 11.74 -7.30
C VAL A 354 -11.54 11.56 -6.54
N ALA A 355 -11.47 12.09 -5.32
CA ALA A 355 -10.25 11.98 -4.50
C ALA A 355 -9.95 10.51 -4.11
N ILE A 356 -10.96 9.72 -3.73
CA ILE A 356 -10.82 8.28 -3.44
C ILE A 356 -10.28 7.55 -4.66
N THR A 357 -10.86 7.78 -5.84
CA THR A 357 -10.41 7.15 -7.09
C THR A 357 -8.96 7.50 -7.39
N GLY A 358 -8.57 8.77 -7.28
CA GLY A 358 -7.19 9.20 -7.48
C GLY A 358 -6.20 8.52 -6.54
N TYR A 359 -6.54 8.42 -5.25
CA TYR A 359 -5.69 7.72 -4.27
C TYR A 359 -5.61 6.22 -4.51
N VAL A 360 -6.73 5.56 -4.86
CA VAL A 360 -6.73 4.11 -5.18
C VAL A 360 -5.82 3.84 -6.37
N VAL A 361 -5.93 4.62 -7.45
CA VAL A 361 -5.11 4.49 -8.65
C VAL A 361 -3.63 4.74 -8.34
N ALA A 362 -3.30 5.78 -7.56
CA ALA A 362 -1.93 6.06 -7.17
C ALA A 362 -1.31 4.96 -6.30
N MET A 363 -2.06 4.44 -5.31
CA MET A 363 -1.63 3.33 -4.46
C MET A 363 -1.44 2.04 -5.26
N TYR A 364 -2.36 1.73 -6.17
CA TYR A 364 -2.27 0.55 -7.02
C TYR A 364 -1.09 0.65 -7.99
N LEU A 365 -0.90 1.79 -8.66
CA LEU A 365 0.26 2.04 -9.51
C LEU A 365 1.56 1.79 -8.76
N PHE A 366 1.69 2.36 -7.56
CA PHE A 366 2.88 2.14 -6.73
C PHE A 366 3.12 0.66 -6.45
N VAL A 367 2.09 -0.08 -6.05
CA VAL A 367 2.19 -1.51 -5.72
C VAL A 367 2.51 -2.34 -6.96
N VAL A 368 1.91 -2.04 -8.11
CA VAL A 368 2.20 -2.71 -9.39
C VAL A 368 3.65 -2.46 -9.82
N LEU A 369 4.14 -1.22 -9.75
CA LEU A 369 5.53 -0.91 -10.08
C LEU A 369 6.54 -1.61 -9.15
N MET A 370 6.16 -1.88 -7.89
CA MET A 370 6.99 -2.64 -6.96
C MET A 370 6.94 -4.16 -7.21
N SER A 371 5.82 -4.70 -7.72
CA SER A 371 5.60 -6.13 -7.92
C SER A 371 6.01 -6.65 -9.28
N SER A 372 6.18 -5.78 -10.27
CA SER A 372 6.36 -6.15 -11.68
C SER A 372 7.78 -5.88 -12.17
N GLY A 373 8.18 -6.63 -13.18
CA GLY A 373 9.49 -6.44 -13.81
C GLY A 373 9.90 -7.61 -14.68
N THR A 374 11.13 -7.63 -15.12
CA THR A 374 11.68 -8.75 -15.92
C THR A 374 12.11 -9.91 -15.03
N VAL A 375 11.96 -11.13 -15.52
CA VAL A 375 12.44 -12.37 -14.87
C VAL A 375 13.26 -13.16 -15.89
N GLY A 376 14.54 -12.89 -15.93
CA GLY A 376 15.47 -13.61 -16.78
C GLY A 376 15.01 -13.78 -18.22
N ILE A 377 15.07 -15.02 -18.69
CA ILE A 377 14.67 -15.40 -20.06
C ILE A 377 13.16 -15.32 -20.32
N TYR A 378 12.35 -15.25 -19.26
CA TYR A 378 10.89 -15.19 -19.40
C TYR A 378 10.40 -13.80 -19.82
N GLY A 379 11.22 -12.75 -19.65
CA GLY A 379 10.80 -11.39 -19.97
C GLY A 379 9.97 -10.74 -18.88
N TYR A 380 8.97 -9.92 -19.26
CA TYR A 380 8.13 -9.17 -18.31
C TYR A 380 7.17 -10.09 -17.55
N VAL A 381 7.07 -9.87 -16.24
CA VAL A 381 6.13 -10.55 -15.34
C VAL A 381 5.38 -9.50 -14.51
N GLY A 382 4.07 -9.51 -14.60
CA GLY A 382 3.22 -8.56 -13.88
C GLY A 382 1.88 -8.33 -14.56
N PRO A 383 1.03 -7.45 -14.02
CA PRO A 383 -0.22 -7.03 -14.66
C PRO A 383 0.03 -6.18 -15.90
N HIS A 384 -0.92 -6.15 -16.84
CA HIS A 384 -0.92 -5.14 -17.87
C HIS A 384 -1.19 -3.77 -17.22
N ILE A 385 -0.13 -2.95 -17.05
CA ILE A 385 -0.14 -1.77 -16.17
C ILE A 385 -1.27 -0.80 -16.53
N TRP A 386 -1.31 -0.32 -17.77
CA TRP A 386 -2.26 0.74 -18.17
C TRP A 386 -3.71 0.24 -18.19
N LEU A 387 -3.94 -0.97 -18.64
CA LEU A 387 -5.27 -1.57 -18.67
C LEU A 387 -5.81 -1.78 -17.26
N SER A 388 -5.01 -2.36 -16.36
CA SER A 388 -5.43 -2.59 -14.97
C SER A 388 -5.69 -1.28 -14.21
N LEU A 389 -4.88 -0.23 -14.43
CA LEU A 389 -5.10 1.10 -13.86
C LEU A 389 -6.41 1.74 -14.35
N GLY A 390 -6.64 1.69 -15.66
CA GLY A 390 -7.85 2.26 -16.26
C GLY A 390 -9.12 1.55 -15.79
N LEU A 391 -9.10 0.21 -15.74
CA LEU A 391 -10.22 -0.58 -15.25
C LEU A 391 -10.46 -0.37 -13.74
N LEU A 392 -9.42 -0.29 -12.94
CA LEU A 392 -9.55 0.02 -11.51
C LEU A 392 -10.17 1.41 -11.30
N ALA A 393 -9.69 2.42 -12.03
CA ALA A 393 -10.26 3.76 -11.99
C ALA A 393 -11.75 3.75 -12.38
N LEU A 394 -12.09 3.03 -13.45
CA LEU A 394 -13.47 2.88 -13.91
C LEU A 394 -14.37 2.24 -12.84
N TRP A 395 -13.96 1.07 -12.27
CA TRP A 395 -14.72 0.37 -11.25
C TRP A 395 -14.92 1.22 -9.99
N VAL A 396 -13.86 1.83 -9.48
CA VAL A 396 -13.93 2.62 -8.24
C VAL A 396 -14.75 3.89 -8.48
N PHE A 397 -14.52 4.61 -9.59
CA PHE A 397 -15.25 5.82 -9.90
C PHE A 397 -16.73 5.56 -10.18
N ALA A 398 -17.06 4.51 -10.93
CA ALA A 398 -18.45 4.14 -11.20
C ALA A 398 -19.21 3.87 -9.90
N VAL A 399 -18.67 3.02 -9.00
CA VAL A 399 -19.36 2.67 -7.76
C VAL A 399 -19.44 3.86 -6.80
N THR A 400 -18.35 4.58 -6.58
CA THR A 400 -18.32 5.74 -5.67
C THR A 400 -19.11 6.92 -6.23
N GLY A 401 -19.09 7.12 -7.56
CA GLY A 401 -19.84 8.17 -8.25
C GLY A 401 -21.35 7.92 -8.23
N ILE A 402 -21.79 6.68 -8.48
CA ILE A 402 -23.20 6.30 -8.35
C ILE A 402 -23.67 6.53 -6.91
N ALA A 403 -22.89 6.08 -5.90
CA ALA A 403 -23.23 6.30 -4.50
C ALA A 403 -23.31 7.80 -4.16
N ALA A 404 -22.36 8.60 -4.66
CA ALA A 404 -22.38 10.06 -4.48
C ALA A 404 -23.57 10.73 -5.15
N GLY A 405 -23.94 10.27 -6.36
CA GLY A 405 -25.11 10.75 -7.09
C GLY A 405 -26.42 10.47 -6.34
N VAL A 406 -26.58 9.26 -5.81
CA VAL A 406 -27.74 8.89 -4.99
C VAL A 406 -27.86 9.78 -3.74
N VAL A 407 -26.74 10.01 -3.04
CA VAL A 407 -26.72 10.91 -1.86
C VAL A 407 -27.11 12.33 -2.25
N ALA A 408 -26.55 12.85 -3.36
CA ALA A 408 -26.86 14.19 -3.84
C ALA A 408 -28.36 14.34 -4.23
N PHE A 409 -28.91 13.30 -4.86
CA PHE A 409 -30.34 13.28 -5.23
C PHE A 409 -31.27 13.31 -4.00
N ILE A 410 -30.98 12.44 -3.00
CA ILE A 410 -31.74 12.40 -1.74
C ILE A 410 -31.65 13.74 -1.01
N GLN A 411 -30.46 14.36 -0.95
CA GLN A 411 -30.28 15.64 -0.27
C GLN A 411 -31.03 16.78 -0.94
N ARG A 412 -31.13 16.79 -2.28
CA ARG A 412 -31.93 17.78 -3.01
C ARG A 412 -33.42 17.67 -2.66
N GLY A 413 -33.98 16.46 -2.69
CA GLY A 413 -35.37 16.24 -2.33
C GLY A 413 -35.74 16.70 -0.90
N VAL A 414 -34.84 16.42 0.08
CA VAL A 414 -35.04 16.91 1.45
C VAL A 414 -34.96 18.43 1.55
N THR A 415 -34.05 19.07 0.80
CA THR A 415 -33.94 20.54 0.80
C THR A 415 -35.16 21.21 0.16
N GLU A 416 -35.69 20.63 -0.91
CA GLU A 416 -36.89 21.12 -1.55
C GLU A 416 -38.11 21.03 -0.61
N GLN A 417 -38.30 19.89 0.08
CA GLN A 417 -39.38 19.73 1.07
C GLN A 417 -39.27 20.73 2.23
N LEU A 418 -38.05 20.91 2.78
CA LEU A 418 -37.82 21.90 3.85
C LEU A 418 -38.05 23.34 3.39
N SER A 419 -37.83 23.67 2.13
CA SER A 419 -38.12 24.98 1.57
C SER A 419 -39.61 25.20 1.34
N GLU A 420 -40.36 24.17 0.92
CA GLU A 420 -41.81 24.18 0.79
C GLU A 420 -42.47 24.31 2.16
N ASP A 421 -42.09 23.47 3.15
CA ASP A 421 -42.60 23.57 4.54
C ASP A 421 -42.35 24.95 5.16
N SER A 422 -41.15 25.54 4.89
CA SER A 422 -40.81 26.88 5.39
C SER A 422 -41.61 27.99 4.70
N ALA A 423 -41.95 27.81 3.41
CA ALA A 423 -42.79 28.75 2.66
C ALA A 423 -44.25 28.70 3.12
N GLU A 424 -44.77 27.49 3.38
CA GLU A 424 -46.14 27.31 3.94
C GLU A 424 -46.24 27.93 5.33
N LEU A 425 -45.24 27.68 6.23
CA LEU A 425 -45.24 28.27 7.58
C LEU A 425 -45.20 29.81 7.54
N ASN A 426 -44.43 30.39 6.62
CA ASN A 426 -44.41 31.85 6.43
C ASN A 426 -45.72 32.38 5.84
N HIS A 427 -46.39 31.62 4.99
CA HIS A 427 -47.68 32.01 4.43
C HIS A 427 -48.75 32.04 5.52
N ASP A 428 -48.81 30.98 6.36
CA ASP A 428 -49.76 30.91 7.49
C ASP A 428 -49.53 32.01 8.52
N MET A 429 -48.26 32.37 8.82
CA MET A 429 -47.95 33.48 9.71
C MET A 429 -48.32 34.86 9.16
N VAL A 430 -48.27 35.04 7.82
CA VAL A 430 -48.69 36.29 7.18
C VAL A 430 -50.23 36.39 7.12
N GLU A 431 -50.92 35.25 6.89
CA GLU A 431 -52.37 35.19 6.87
C GLU A 431 -52.99 35.40 8.26
N GLU A 432 -52.34 34.89 9.33
CA GLU A 432 -52.74 35.14 10.73
C GLU A 432 -52.49 36.60 11.17
N ALA A 433 -51.52 37.28 10.55
CA ALA A 433 -51.21 38.69 10.82
C ALA A 433 -52.12 39.68 10.03
N GLU A 434 -52.81 39.23 8.96
CA GLU A 434 -53.74 40.04 8.15
C GLU A 434 -55.22 39.89 8.54
N GLN A 435 -55.56 39.08 9.58
CA GLN A 435 -56.91 39.06 10.08
C GLN A 435 -57.20 40.40 10.80
N PRO A 436 -58.08 41.27 10.29
CA PRO A 436 -58.43 42.50 10.97
C PRO A 436 -59.23 42.14 12.23
N GLU A 437 -58.79 42.59 13.39
CA GLU A 437 -59.63 42.67 14.57
C GLU A 437 -60.80 43.60 14.24
N ALA A 438 -61.92 42.98 13.82
CA ALA A 438 -63.20 43.66 13.68
C ALA A 438 -64.05 43.34 14.92
N GLU A 439 -64.38 44.43 15.60
CA GLU A 439 -65.59 44.61 16.46
C GLU A 439 -65.64 43.92 17.82
N ASP A 440 -65.27 44.69 18.82
CA ASP A 440 -66.24 44.93 19.93
C ASP A 440 -66.04 46.35 20.51
N ALA A 441 -66.73 47.31 19.91
CA ALA A 441 -66.97 48.59 20.49
C ALA A 441 -68.37 48.50 21.17
N ASP A 442 -68.38 48.29 22.46
CA ASP A 442 -69.37 48.93 23.33
C ASP A 442 -69.23 48.47 24.78
N GLN A 443 -68.66 49.32 25.60
CA GLN A 443 -69.09 49.55 26.98
C GLN A 443 -68.12 50.51 27.66
N GLN A 444 -68.50 51.79 27.65
CA GLN A 444 -68.02 52.71 28.72
C GLN A 444 -68.74 52.39 30.02
N PRO A 445 -68.01 52.54 31.16
CA PRO A 445 -68.48 53.57 32.09
C PRO A 445 -67.32 54.44 32.69
N HIS A 446 -67.61 55.71 32.60
CA HIS A 446 -67.52 56.82 33.55
C HIS A 446 -66.53 56.76 34.74
N LEU A 447 -65.64 57.81 34.74
CA LEU A 447 -65.19 58.68 35.85
C LEU A 447 -64.75 58.04 37.17
N ASP A 448 -63.53 58.33 37.56
CA ASP A 448 -63.30 59.44 38.51
C ASP A 448 -61.84 59.84 38.59
N SER A 449 -61.65 61.13 38.69
CA SER A 449 -60.44 61.87 38.92
C SER A 449 -59.84 61.54 40.30
N GLU A 450 -58.50 61.41 40.40
CA GLU A 450 -57.78 62.09 41.54
C GLU A 450 -56.31 62.24 41.18
N GLU A 451 -55.87 63.39 41.53
CA GLU A 451 -54.68 64.18 41.43
C GLU A 451 -53.44 63.61 42.10
N SER A 452 -52.30 64.17 41.64
CA SER A 452 -51.01 64.38 42.33
C SER A 452 -50.14 63.13 42.45
N GLU A 453 -48.86 63.15 42.17
CA GLU A 453 -47.81 64.10 42.49
C GLU A 453 -46.55 63.84 41.73
N THR A 454 -45.89 64.88 41.33
CA THR A 454 -44.55 65.03 40.82
C THR A 454 -43.50 64.27 41.60
N THR A 455 -42.56 63.63 40.83
CA THR A 455 -41.14 63.78 41.13
C THR A 455 -40.26 63.55 39.91
N ASP A 456 -39.54 64.60 39.57
CA ASP A 456 -38.34 64.64 38.77
C ASP A 456 -37.38 63.49 39.05
N ILE A 457 -36.71 63.01 38.04
CA ILE A 457 -35.24 62.86 38.01
C ILE A 457 -34.79 62.38 36.63
N ALA A 458 -33.97 63.23 35.98
CA ALA A 458 -32.78 63.04 35.15
C ALA A 458 -32.89 62.29 33.81
N GLU A 459 -32.88 63.10 32.84
CA GLU A 459 -32.24 63.07 31.52
C GLU A 459 -30.90 62.35 31.54
N VAL A 460 -30.71 61.27 30.77
CA VAL A 460 -29.42 60.79 30.28
C VAL A 460 -29.51 60.58 28.80
N ASP A 461 -28.81 61.44 28.15
CA ASP A 461 -28.42 61.60 26.79
C ASP A 461 -28.04 60.26 26.11
N ALA A 462 -28.67 59.88 25.01
CA ALA A 462 -28.23 58.88 24.09
C ALA A 462 -28.03 59.47 22.71
N GLN A 463 -26.81 59.80 22.39
CA GLN A 463 -26.39 60.18 21.04
C GLN A 463 -26.38 58.95 20.09
N PRO A 464 -26.75 59.13 18.81
CA PRO A 464 -26.74 58.08 17.81
C PRO A 464 -25.34 57.86 17.23
N VAL A 465 -24.96 56.59 17.10
CA VAL A 465 -23.72 56.17 16.47
C VAL A 465 -23.89 56.17 14.96
N ALA A 466 -22.97 56.88 14.29
CA ALA A 466 -22.88 57.15 12.89
C ALA A 466 -22.61 55.88 12.06
N GLU A 467 -23.25 55.84 10.93
CA GLU A 467 -23.01 55.12 9.70
C GLU A 467 -21.52 55.26 9.24
N ALA A 468 -20.85 54.16 8.97
CA ALA A 468 -19.51 54.18 8.40
C ALA A 468 -19.58 53.87 6.90
N GLU A 469 -19.19 54.87 6.12
CA GLU A 469 -19.10 54.91 4.68
C GLU A 469 -18.02 53.92 4.13
N GLU A 470 -18.33 53.33 2.97
CA GLU A 470 -17.38 52.67 2.06
C GLU A 470 -16.38 53.69 1.46
N PRO A 471 -15.13 53.36 1.22
CA PRO A 471 -14.28 54.19 0.38
C PRO A 471 -14.26 53.71 -1.07
N ASP A 472 -14.74 54.60 -1.92
CA ASP A 472 -14.62 54.66 -3.37
C ASP A 472 -13.15 54.85 -3.79
N ILE A 473 -12.66 54.06 -4.74
CA ILE A 473 -11.35 54.20 -5.35
C ILE A 473 -11.49 54.91 -6.71
N SER A 474 -11.21 56.18 -6.76
CA SER A 474 -10.95 56.88 -8.02
C SER A 474 -9.48 57.26 -8.16
N THR A 475 -8.96 56.81 -9.29
CA THR A 475 -7.81 57.30 -10.07
C THR A 475 -7.25 58.69 -9.75
N ALA A 476 -5.93 58.74 -9.54
CA ALA A 476 -5.11 59.89 -9.95
C ALA A 476 -3.69 59.43 -10.27
N THR A 477 -3.33 59.63 -11.51
CA THR A 477 -2.01 59.72 -12.10
C THR A 477 -1.24 60.89 -11.52
N GLU A 478 0.05 60.71 -11.16
CA GLU A 478 1.09 61.71 -11.36
C GLU A 478 2.50 61.12 -11.21
N ASP A 479 3.32 61.48 -12.18
CA ASP A 479 4.75 61.26 -12.38
C ASP A 479 5.61 61.66 -11.17
N HIS A 480 6.70 60.98 -10.88
CA HIS A 480 8.07 61.52 -10.94
C HIS A 480 9.14 60.53 -10.45
N ASP A 481 10.17 60.50 -11.27
CA ASP A 481 11.62 60.33 -11.03
C ASP A 481 12.23 58.95 -10.71
N GLN A 482 13.04 58.63 -11.67
CA GLN A 482 14.19 57.74 -11.75
C GLN A 482 15.12 57.83 -10.55
N GLU A 483 15.54 56.70 -10.02
CA GLU A 483 16.93 56.49 -9.62
C GLU A 483 17.34 55.03 -9.87
N ASP A 484 18.40 54.93 -10.66
CA ASP A 484 19.16 53.75 -11.06
C ASP A 484 19.66 52.95 -9.85
N MET A 485 19.43 51.63 -9.82
CA MET A 485 20.38 50.71 -9.24
C MET A 485 20.47 49.43 -10.08
N ALA A 486 21.56 49.33 -10.78
CA ALA A 486 22.06 48.19 -11.52
C ALA A 486 22.22 46.95 -10.58
N VAL A 487 21.59 45.86 -10.93
CA VAL A 487 21.96 44.54 -10.43
C VAL A 487 22.47 43.72 -11.61
N ASN A 488 23.75 43.41 -11.53
CA ASN A 488 24.53 42.54 -12.40
C ASN A 488 23.89 41.15 -12.53
N GLU A 489 23.52 40.76 -13.73
CA GLU A 489 23.46 39.39 -14.19
C GLU A 489 24.81 38.96 -14.76
N PRO A 490 25.35 37.79 -14.47
CA PRO A 490 26.51 37.27 -15.16
C PRO A 490 26.08 36.64 -16.51
N GLU A 491 26.48 37.25 -17.60
CA GLU A 491 26.51 36.68 -18.94
C GLU A 491 27.38 35.41 -18.95
N ILE A 492 26.81 34.32 -19.46
CA ILE A 492 27.58 33.14 -19.86
C ILE A 492 27.96 33.34 -21.32
N GLU A 493 29.24 33.60 -21.54
CA GLU A 493 29.84 33.58 -22.86
C GLU A 493 29.77 32.17 -23.46
N VAL A 494 29.04 32.07 -24.57
CA VAL A 494 29.13 30.95 -25.49
C VAL A 494 30.26 31.27 -26.48
N SER A 495 31.37 30.58 -26.33
CA SER A 495 32.50 30.64 -27.27
C SER A 495 32.17 29.76 -28.47
N ASP A 496 31.82 30.40 -29.58
CA ASP A 496 31.78 29.78 -30.90
C ASP A 496 33.22 29.64 -31.41
N THR A 497 33.67 28.39 -31.47
CA THR A 497 34.87 28.01 -32.22
C THR A 497 34.43 27.36 -33.51
N GLU A 498 34.31 28.17 -34.56
CA GLU A 498 34.22 27.69 -35.95
C GLU A 498 35.55 26.98 -36.30
N THR A 499 35.46 25.68 -36.52
CA THR A 499 36.51 24.94 -37.22
C THR A 499 35.97 24.56 -38.60
N ASN A 500 36.47 25.28 -39.56
CA ASN A 500 36.34 25.08 -40.99
C ASN A 500 37.01 23.73 -41.35
N VAL A 501 36.26 22.78 -41.88
CA VAL A 501 36.76 21.55 -42.52
C VAL A 501 36.12 21.41 -43.90
N ASP A 502 36.97 21.44 -44.91
CA ASP A 502 36.68 21.23 -46.32
C ASP A 502 35.93 19.96 -46.63
N PRO A 503 35.01 19.92 -47.60
CA PRO A 503 34.26 18.78 -48.00
C PRO A 503 34.88 18.08 -49.21
N GLU A 504 35.88 17.27 -49.03
CA GLU A 504 36.30 16.25 -50.01
C GLU A 504 37.02 15.09 -49.29
N THR A 505 36.30 14.03 -49.07
CA THR A 505 36.74 12.62 -48.94
C THR A 505 35.84 11.92 -47.91
N ILE A 506 34.68 11.47 -48.32
CA ILE A 506 34.01 10.27 -47.76
C ILE A 506 33.09 9.71 -48.82
N ASN A 507 33.62 8.84 -49.63
CA ASN A 507 32.93 7.70 -50.16
C ASN A 507 33.55 6.47 -49.52
N ASP A 508 32.67 5.51 -49.17
CA ASP A 508 32.93 4.16 -48.69
C ASP A 508 32.90 3.98 -47.16
N VAL A 509 31.70 3.88 -46.61
CA VAL A 509 31.39 2.84 -45.66
C VAL A 509 29.92 2.44 -45.87
N GLU A 510 29.76 1.25 -46.36
CA GLU A 510 28.54 0.50 -46.67
C GLU A 510 27.58 0.41 -45.46
N GLU A 511 26.32 0.54 -45.82
CA GLU A 511 25.16 -0.02 -45.15
C GLU A 511 25.39 -1.42 -44.62
N THR A 512 25.15 -1.63 -43.34
CA THR A 512 24.83 -2.98 -42.85
C THR A 512 23.39 -2.98 -42.36
N GLU A 513 22.55 -3.32 -43.31
CA GLU A 513 21.17 -3.68 -43.12
C GLU A 513 20.98 -4.87 -42.18
N LEU A 514 19.91 -4.77 -41.42
CA LEU A 514 19.14 -5.85 -40.82
C LEU A 514 19.18 -7.16 -41.61
N ILE A 515 19.61 -8.23 -40.98
CA ILE A 515 19.25 -9.60 -41.40
C ILE A 515 18.49 -10.29 -40.28
N THR A 516 17.18 -10.29 -40.44
CA THR A 516 16.27 -11.34 -40.01
C THR A 516 16.43 -12.54 -40.92
N GLN A 517 16.88 -13.68 -40.41
CA GLN A 517 16.62 -15.02 -40.99
C GLN A 517 16.82 -16.04 -39.86
N GLN A 518 15.76 -16.60 -39.32
CA GLN A 518 15.08 -17.80 -39.78
C GLN A 518 15.98 -19.05 -39.88
N THR A 519 15.77 -19.89 -38.91
CA THR A 519 16.14 -21.31 -38.80
C THR A 519 15.86 -22.11 -40.04
N ASN A 520 16.77 -22.95 -40.46
CA ASN A 520 16.50 -24.39 -40.70
C ASN A 520 17.77 -25.13 -41.10
N GLY A 521 17.88 -26.37 -40.64
CA GLY A 521 18.53 -27.46 -41.39
C GLY A 521 19.84 -27.97 -40.80
N VAL A 522 19.70 -28.98 -40.02
CA VAL A 522 20.59 -30.13 -39.85
C VAL A 522 21.25 -30.54 -41.16
N ASN A 523 22.57 -30.71 -41.21
CA ASN A 523 23.20 -31.97 -41.57
C ASN A 523 24.74 -31.91 -41.40
N THR A 524 25.22 -32.91 -40.74
CA THR A 524 26.50 -33.57 -40.76
C THR A 524 27.21 -33.57 -42.10
N GLU A 525 28.50 -33.21 -42.14
CA GLU A 525 29.48 -34.01 -42.88
C GLU A 525 30.89 -33.72 -42.34
N ILE A 526 31.51 -34.82 -42.02
CA ILE A 526 32.89 -35.04 -41.69
C ILE A 526 33.70 -34.96 -42.96
N ASP A 527 34.84 -34.28 -42.98
CA ASP A 527 35.87 -34.64 -43.95
C ASP A 527 37.27 -34.66 -43.29
N THR A 528 37.88 -35.71 -43.55
CA THR A 528 39.14 -36.32 -43.16
C THR A 528 40.33 -35.83 -43.98
N ALA A 529 41.51 -35.71 -43.37
CA ALA A 529 42.81 -36.05 -43.98
C ALA A 529 43.80 -36.27 -42.85
N ALA A 530 44.23 -37.47 -42.59
CA ALA A 530 45.31 -38.28 -43.13
C ALA A 530 46.64 -37.91 -42.49
N ASP A 531 47.24 -38.86 -41.76
CA ASP A 531 48.36 -39.65 -42.24
C ASP A 531 48.80 -40.74 -41.25
N SER A 532 48.91 -41.95 -41.79
CA SER A 532 49.91 -43.05 -41.66
C SER A 532 50.31 -43.57 -40.28
N GLU A 533 50.20 -44.81 -40.00
CA GLU A 533 51.01 -46.00 -40.30
C GLU A 533 50.45 -47.26 -39.61
N THR A 534 50.34 -48.33 -40.40
CA THR A 534 50.13 -49.74 -40.06
C THR A 534 51.49 -50.41 -39.74
N PRO A 535 51.61 -51.70 -39.35
CA PRO A 535 50.67 -52.84 -39.38
C PRO A 535 50.85 -53.92 -38.28
N THR A 536 50.12 -55.05 -38.49
CA THR A 536 50.29 -56.46 -38.04
C THR A 536 49.52 -56.85 -36.79
N ASP A 537 48.85 -57.98 -36.67
CA ASP A 537 48.58 -59.21 -37.43
C ASP A 537 47.74 -60.15 -36.55
N THR A 538 47.09 -61.12 -37.22
CA THR A 538 46.56 -62.42 -36.74
C THR A 538 45.21 -62.45 -36.02
N ALA A 539 44.23 -62.91 -36.78
CA ALA A 539 43.72 -64.26 -37.00
C ALA A 539 42.62 -64.79 -36.12
N GLU A 540 41.58 -65.24 -36.81
CA GLU A 540 40.70 -66.40 -36.56
C GLU A 540 39.56 -66.21 -35.53
N THR A 541 38.31 -66.52 -35.81
CA THR A 541 37.53 -67.46 -36.57
C THR A 541 36.05 -67.13 -36.36
N ASN A 542 35.28 -67.23 -37.48
CA ASN A 542 33.81 -67.37 -37.58
C ASN A 542 33.46 -68.82 -37.21
N PRO A 543 32.23 -69.35 -37.14
CA PRO A 543 30.97 -68.83 -37.70
C PRO A 543 29.64 -69.12 -36.96
N GLU A 544 28.55 -68.67 -37.62
CA GLU A 544 27.19 -69.28 -37.73
C GLU A 544 26.11 -68.93 -36.70
N GLY A 545 24.99 -68.47 -37.30
CA GLY A 545 23.64 -68.88 -37.01
C GLY A 545 22.55 -67.82 -37.01
N THR A 546 22.07 -67.39 -38.16
CA THR A 546 20.67 -66.97 -38.36
C THR A 546 19.81 -68.24 -38.50
N PRO A 547 18.44 -68.30 -38.41
CA PRO A 547 17.48 -67.30 -38.89
C PRO A 547 16.09 -67.24 -38.15
N SER A 548 15.26 -66.34 -38.63
CA SER A 548 13.80 -66.47 -38.95
C SER A 548 12.77 -65.99 -37.94
N SER A 549 12.04 -64.99 -38.42
CA SER A 549 10.58 -64.74 -38.15
C SER A 549 9.74 -65.93 -38.70
N PRO A 550 8.49 -66.12 -38.25
CA PRO A 550 7.32 -65.69 -39.03
C PRO A 550 6.11 -65.19 -38.19
N GLU A 551 5.38 -64.20 -38.73
CA GLU A 551 4.04 -64.25 -39.38
C GLU A 551 2.84 -64.70 -38.55
N ILE A 552 1.90 -63.69 -38.38
CA ILE A 552 0.44 -63.66 -38.64
C ILE A 552 -0.35 -64.97 -38.38
N VAL A 553 -1.45 -64.82 -37.62
CA VAL A 553 -2.80 -65.29 -37.94
C VAL A 553 -3.89 -64.62 -37.13
N THR A 554 -4.86 -64.06 -37.78
CA THR A 554 -6.22 -63.66 -37.46
C THR A 554 -7.06 -64.84 -37.06
N ASP A 555 -8.04 -64.70 -36.21
CA ASP A 555 -9.47 -65.05 -36.46
C ASP A 555 -10.33 -64.76 -35.19
N SER A 556 -11.31 -64.04 -35.32
CA SER A 556 -12.76 -64.03 -35.32
C SER A 556 -13.48 -64.88 -34.27
N SER A 557 -14.48 -64.23 -33.77
CA SER A 557 -15.88 -64.65 -33.51
C SER A 557 -16.31 -65.03 -32.13
N ASN A 558 -17.43 -64.41 -31.82
CA ASN A 558 -18.62 -64.85 -31.11
C ASN A 558 -18.84 -64.43 -29.65
N ASP A 559 -19.74 -63.47 -29.54
CA ASP A 559 -20.86 -63.41 -28.58
C ASP A 559 -21.68 -64.74 -28.57
N PRO A 560 -22.64 -64.98 -27.67
CA PRO A 560 -23.37 -64.15 -26.73
C PRO A 560 -23.87 -64.90 -25.41
N TYR A 561 -24.82 -64.22 -24.74
CA TYR A 561 -25.87 -64.69 -23.79
C TYR A 561 -25.59 -64.60 -22.30
N GLU A 562 -26.41 -63.74 -21.74
CA GLU A 562 -27.61 -63.90 -20.83
C GLU A 562 -27.28 -64.21 -19.40
N SER A 563 -27.80 -63.39 -18.62
CA SER A 563 -29.00 -63.30 -17.75
C SER A 563 -28.73 -63.43 -16.24
N GLU A 564 -29.40 -62.54 -15.62
CA GLU A 564 -30.29 -62.69 -14.45
C GLU A 564 -29.70 -62.78 -13.04
N ASP A 565 -30.18 -61.81 -12.35
CA ASP A 565 -30.99 -61.85 -11.14
C ASP A 565 -30.34 -61.95 -9.75
N THR A 566 -30.73 -60.92 -9.06
CA THR A 566 -31.45 -60.88 -7.76
C THR A 566 -30.70 -60.97 -6.44
N HIS A 567 -31.17 -60.05 -5.62
CA HIS A 567 -31.48 -60.07 -4.19
C HIS A 567 -30.46 -59.64 -3.15
N THR A 568 -30.80 -58.51 -2.63
CA THR A 568 -31.31 -58.18 -1.28
C THR A 568 -30.36 -58.25 -0.08
N SER A 569 -30.41 -57.12 0.59
CA SER A 569 -30.53 -56.94 2.07
C SER A 569 -29.29 -57.15 2.94
N ARG A 570 -28.78 -56.12 3.48
CA ARG A 570 -29.04 -55.56 4.81
C ARG A 570 -28.22 -54.28 5.03
#